data_450c699ed708d02b8decbf51cd960adb
#
_entry.id   450c699ed708d02b8decbf51cd960adb
#
_cell.length_a   1.000
_cell.length_b   1.000
_cell.length_c   1.000
_cell.angle_alpha   90.00
_cell.angle_beta   90.00
_cell.angle_gamma   90.00
#
_symmetry.space_group_name_H-M   'P 1'
#
loop_
_entity.id
_entity.type
_entity.pdbx_description
1 polymer ?
#
loop_
_entity_poly.entity_id
_entity_poly.type
_entity_poly.pdbx_seq_one_letter_code
_entity_poly.pdbx_strand_id
1 'polypeptide(L)'
;EELLNKVTAGEKFNDKLKEEFLQEWPLDRILTMSIDEYIIGKGQQNKSLCYALEKGKYKNLFLGISGGSASKFGIYWNEDTQSYKNQANKIIPISELEQRFNKLKRDLYQIIQIGSKLDFDNPIFDMKKSTNEFIGRSAVVTKLLCIYSEGDPFFGVNINSQKEFWNHFVSQTNQGGPYLQNHKIIELVSKTYPELEPSKLGTMLFEYSKLFMENKEDNSTIDSSNNFRHQLTQSLLKSPNLILRGAPGTGKTRLAKDIAKELTNGNKDQIGF
;
A
#
# COMPACT_ATOMS: atom_id res chain seq x y z
N GLU A 1 6.47 14.66 17.27
CA GLU A 1 5.50 14.59 18.39
C GLU A 1 4.06 14.73 17.92
N GLU A 2 3.68 15.73 17.10
CA GLU A 2 2.31 15.91 16.60
C GLU A 2 1.78 14.73 15.79
N LEU A 3 2.62 14.18 14.90
CA LEU A 3 2.34 12.96 14.13
C LEU A 3 2.15 11.74 15.04
N LEU A 4 2.99 11.58 16.04
CA LEU A 4 2.93 10.48 16.99
C LEU A 4 1.62 10.52 17.80
N ASN A 5 1.19 11.70 18.25
CA ASN A 5 -0.06 11.87 18.98
C ASN A 5 -1.30 11.53 18.12
N LYS A 6 -1.31 11.96 16.85
CA LYS A 6 -2.38 11.59 15.88
C LYS A 6 -2.47 10.09 15.66
N VAL A 7 -1.33 9.44 15.56
CA VAL A 7 -1.20 8.00 15.33
C VAL A 7 -1.73 7.20 16.51
N THR A 8 -1.33 7.55 17.73
CA THR A 8 -1.74 6.85 18.97
C THR A 8 -3.26 6.86 19.18
N ALA A 9 -3.95 7.93 18.78
CA ALA A 9 -5.40 8.01 18.85
C ALA A 9 -6.10 7.11 17.83
N GLY A 10 -5.51 6.96 16.63
CA GLY A 10 -6.05 6.13 15.55
C GLY A 10 -5.95 4.61 15.79
N GLU A 11 -4.95 4.18 16.55
CA GLU A 11 -4.68 2.77 16.82
C GLU A 11 -5.72 2.08 17.68
N LYS A 12 -6.09 2.67 18.79
CA LYS A 12 -7.15 2.14 19.68
C LYS A 12 -8.47 1.93 18.93
N PHE A 13 -8.69 2.76 17.92
CA PHE A 13 -9.85 2.64 17.04
C PHE A 13 -9.72 1.44 16.09
N ASN A 14 -8.54 1.20 15.52
CA ASN A 14 -8.29 0.08 14.62
C ASN A 14 -8.42 -1.27 15.35
N ASP A 15 -7.85 -1.42 16.54
CA ASP A 15 -7.89 -2.67 17.30
C ASP A 15 -9.33 -3.08 17.59
N LYS A 16 -10.13 -2.18 18.12
CA LYS A 16 -11.54 -2.43 18.41
C LYS A 16 -12.32 -2.78 17.14
N LEU A 17 -12.13 -2.04 16.06
CA LEU A 17 -12.80 -2.31 14.79
C LEU A 17 -12.34 -3.62 14.15
N LYS A 18 -11.07 -3.99 14.31
CA LYS A 18 -10.54 -5.28 13.86
C LYS A 18 -11.22 -6.45 14.58
N GLU A 19 -11.32 -6.38 15.91
CA GLU A 19 -12.02 -7.39 16.70
C GLU A 19 -13.49 -7.51 16.29
N GLU A 20 -14.21 -6.40 16.15
CA GLU A 20 -15.60 -6.37 15.72
C GLU A 20 -15.77 -6.94 14.30
N PHE A 21 -14.82 -6.63 13.40
CA PHE A 21 -14.84 -7.18 12.05
C PHE A 21 -14.64 -8.70 12.05
N LEU A 22 -13.67 -9.20 12.81
CA LEU A 22 -13.38 -10.65 12.89
C LEU A 22 -14.52 -11.45 13.51
N GLN A 23 -15.27 -10.85 14.44
CA GLN A 23 -16.51 -11.46 15.00
C GLN A 23 -17.63 -11.47 13.97
N GLU A 24 -17.83 -10.38 13.22
CA GLU A 24 -18.88 -10.29 12.21
C GLU A 24 -18.55 -11.09 10.95
N TRP A 25 -17.29 -11.07 10.53
CA TRP A 25 -16.77 -11.72 9.32
C TRP A 25 -15.59 -12.65 9.64
N PRO A 26 -15.81 -13.77 10.38
CA PRO A 26 -14.76 -14.78 10.52
C PRO A 26 -14.36 -15.33 9.16
N LEU A 27 -13.11 -15.73 8.99
CA LEU A 27 -12.56 -16.08 7.67
C LEU A 27 -13.39 -17.15 6.95
N ASP A 28 -13.87 -18.17 7.67
CA ASP A 28 -14.66 -19.25 7.09
C ASP A 28 -16.04 -18.80 6.58
N ARG A 29 -16.58 -17.68 7.09
CA ARG A 29 -17.80 -17.09 6.56
C ARG A 29 -17.68 -16.71 5.09
N ILE A 30 -16.48 -16.38 4.61
CA ILE A 30 -16.24 -16.08 3.18
C ILE A 30 -16.69 -17.24 2.28
N LEU A 31 -16.48 -18.48 2.71
CA LEU A 31 -16.86 -19.66 1.92
C LEU A 31 -18.37 -19.90 1.89
N THR A 32 -19.07 -19.49 2.94
CA THR A 32 -20.51 -19.81 3.15
C THR A 32 -21.45 -18.66 2.81
N MET A 33 -20.93 -17.40 2.72
CA MET A 33 -21.78 -16.24 2.44
C MET A 33 -22.49 -16.32 1.09
N SER A 34 -23.68 -15.76 1.04
CA SER A 34 -24.43 -15.54 -0.20
C SER A 34 -23.85 -14.41 -1.03
N ILE A 35 -24.27 -14.31 -2.29
CA ILE A 35 -23.83 -13.21 -3.16
C ILE A 35 -24.31 -11.85 -2.64
N ASP A 36 -25.49 -11.76 -2.06
CA ASP A 36 -26.03 -10.52 -1.51
C ASP A 36 -25.32 -10.10 -0.23
N GLU A 37 -24.74 -11.03 0.54
CA GLU A 37 -23.85 -10.72 1.66
C GLU A 37 -22.47 -10.25 1.20
N TYR A 38 -22.09 -10.53 -0.02
CA TYR A 38 -20.77 -10.15 -0.56
C TYR A 38 -20.79 -8.81 -1.28
N ILE A 39 -21.68 -8.64 -2.28
CA ILE A 39 -21.59 -7.57 -3.29
C ILE A 39 -21.97 -6.18 -2.77
N ILE A 40 -21.49 -5.18 -3.48
CA ILE A 40 -21.92 -3.78 -3.36
C ILE A 40 -22.81 -3.41 -4.54
N GLY A 41 -23.77 -2.51 -4.33
CA GLY A 41 -24.57 -1.90 -5.39
C GLY A 41 -25.99 -2.44 -5.53
N LYS A 42 -26.41 -3.45 -4.75
CA LYS A 42 -27.75 -4.04 -4.82
C LYS A 42 -28.51 -3.88 -3.50
N GLY A 43 -29.61 -3.12 -3.52
CA GLY A 43 -30.59 -3.04 -2.45
C GLY A 43 -30.04 -2.86 -1.02
N GLN A 44 -30.05 -3.87 -0.18
CA GLN A 44 -29.65 -3.80 1.23
C GLN A 44 -28.12 -3.70 1.44
N GLN A 45 -27.49 -2.72 0.83
CA GLN A 45 -26.05 -2.51 0.72
C GLN A 45 -25.30 -2.45 2.06
N ASN A 46 -25.97 -2.03 3.13
CA ASN A 46 -25.37 -1.80 4.44
C ASN A 46 -24.95 -3.08 5.18
N LYS A 47 -25.27 -4.26 4.64
CA LYS A 47 -24.99 -5.55 5.26
C LYS A 47 -23.98 -6.40 4.48
N SER A 48 -23.51 -5.94 3.32
CA SER A 48 -22.54 -6.70 2.53
C SER A 48 -21.10 -6.45 2.97
N LEU A 49 -20.24 -7.46 2.80
CA LEU A 49 -18.81 -7.39 3.10
C LEU A 49 -18.15 -6.24 2.30
N CYS A 50 -18.41 -6.17 0.98
CA CYS A 50 -17.81 -5.14 0.13
C CYS A 50 -18.24 -3.72 0.54
N TYR A 51 -19.51 -3.52 0.89
CA TYR A 51 -19.98 -2.24 1.40
C TYR A 51 -19.34 -1.89 2.76
N ALA A 52 -19.32 -2.83 3.67
CA ALA A 52 -18.74 -2.66 5.00
C ALA A 52 -17.28 -2.21 4.94
N LEU A 53 -16.48 -2.78 4.03
CA LEU A 53 -15.07 -2.45 3.82
C LEU A 53 -14.84 -1.14 3.08
N GLU A 54 -15.72 -0.73 2.17
CA GLU A 54 -15.50 0.44 1.31
C GLU A 54 -16.17 1.72 1.82
N LYS A 55 -17.44 1.62 2.21
CA LYS A 55 -18.30 2.77 2.55
C LYS A 55 -18.90 2.69 3.95
N GLY A 56 -19.00 1.48 4.50
CA GLY A 56 -19.65 1.19 5.75
C GLY A 56 -18.75 1.36 6.98
N LYS A 57 -19.08 0.61 8.03
CA LYS A 57 -18.46 0.66 9.37
C LYS A 57 -16.94 0.54 9.33
N TYR A 58 -16.41 -0.31 8.46
CA TYR A 58 -14.99 -0.66 8.41
C TYR A 58 -14.20 0.09 7.33
N LYS A 59 -14.77 1.16 6.76
CA LYS A 59 -14.12 1.92 5.67
C LYS A 59 -12.74 2.44 6.03
N ASN A 60 -12.55 2.89 7.25
CA ASN A 60 -11.31 3.50 7.73
C ASN A 60 -10.37 2.50 8.42
N LEU A 61 -10.80 1.25 8.63
CA LEU A 61 -9.96 0.22 9.23
C LEU A 61 -8.75 -0.05 8.33
N PHE A 62 -7.55 0.15 8.85
CA PHE A 62 -6.29 0.07 8.09
C PHE A 62 -6.29 0.88 6.78
N LEU A 63 -6.88 2.08 6.82
CA LEU A 63 -7.05 3.01 5.70
C LEU A 63 -8.15 2.63 4.69
N GLY A 64 -8.59 3.63 3.92
CA GLY A 64 -9.71 3.49 3.00
C GLY A 64 -9.35 2.84 1.66
N ILE A 65 -10.32 2.13 1.09
CA ILE A 65 -10.27 1.57 -0.25
C ILE A 65 -11.38 2.15 -1.16
N SER A 66 -11.85 3.35 -0.83
CA SER A 66 -12.99 3.99 -1.51
C SER A 66 -12.68 4.48 -2.94
N GLY A 67 -11.40 4.57 -3.31
CA GLY A 67 -11.00 4.93 -4.66
C GLY A 67 -11.29 3.84 -5.70
N GLY A 68 -11.60 4.27 -6.94
CA GLY A 68 -11.84 3.38 -8.06
C GLY A 68 -13.24 2.77 -8.12
N SER A 69 -13.43 1.85 -9.08
CA SER A 69 -14.70 1.19 -9.36
C SER A 69 -14.99 0.03 -8.40
N ALA A 70 -16.27 -0.33 -8.25
CA ALA A 70 -16.74 -1.55 -7.57
C ALA A 70 -16.16 -2.84 -8.18
N SER A 71 -15.65 -2.79 -9.40
CA SER A 71 -14.97 -3.90 -10.10
C SER A 71 -13.76 -4.47 -9.33
N LYS A 72 -13.16 -3.71 -8.39
CA LYS A 72 -12.09 -4.18 -7.50
C LYS A 72 -12.48 -5.37 -6.63
N PHE A 73 -13.77 -5.57 -6.39
CA PHE A 73 -14.29 -6.72 -5.65
C PHE A 73 -14.55 -7.97 -6.52
N GLY A 74 -14.33 -7.87 -7.83
CA GLY A 74 -14.48 -8.99 -8.75
C GLY A 74 -15.88 -9.18 -9.31
N ILE A 75 -16.88 -9.28 -8.46
CA ILE A 75 -18.29 -9.30 -8.83
C ILE A 75 -19.00 -8.18 -8.10
N TYR A 76 -19.84 -7.43 -8.82
CA TYR A 76 -20.64 -6.35 -8.25
C TYR A 76 -21.97 -6.19 -9.01
N TRP A 77 -22.95 -5.58 -8.37
CA TRP A 77 -24.21 -5.21 -8.99
C TRP A 77 -24.09 -3.83 -9.66
N ASN A 78 -24.61 -3.72 -10.86
CA ASN A 78 -24.70 -2.46 -11.58
C ASN A 78 -26.17 -2.05 -11.71
N GLU A 79 -26.56 -0.95 -11.05
CA GLU A 79 -27.93 -0.46 -11.02
C GLU A 79 -28.44 -0.01 -12.39
N ASP A 80 -27.60 0.62 -13.22
CA ASP A 80 -28.02 1.14 -14.52
C ASP A 80 -28.44 0.01 -15.48
N THR A 81 -27.73 -1.12 -15.40
CA THR A 81 -27.99 -2.28 -16.26
C THR A 81 -28.77 -3.39 -15.57
N GLN A 82 -29.12 -3.23 -14.28
CA GLN A 82 -29.81 -4.21 -13.45
C GLN A 82 -29.20 -5.62 -13.59
N SER A 83 -27.86 -5.68 -13.51
CA SER A 83 -27.14 -6.93 -13.77
C SER A 83 -25.87 -7.07 -12.93
N TYR A 84 -25.45 -8.30 -12.72
CA TYR A 84 -24.14 -8.61 -12.16
C TYR A 84 -23.04 -8.40 -13.20
N LYS A 85 -21.98 -7.73 -12.82
CA LYS A 85 -20.79 -7.51 -13.66
C LYS A 85 -19.53 -8.06 -13.02
N ASN A 86 -18.59 -8.44 -13.87
CA ASN A 86 -17.26 -8.86 -13.46
C ASN A 86 -16.27 -7.69 -13.45
N GLN A 87 -15.02 -7.97 -13.11
CA GLN A 87 -13.93 -6.98 -13.06
C GLN A 87 -13.73 -6.22 -14.38
N ALA A 88 -13.99 -6.85 -15.53
CA ALA A 88 -13.88 -6.22 -16.85
C ALA A 88 -15.16 -5.47 -17.26
N ASN A 89 -16.07 -5.18 -16.34
CA ASN A 89 -17.38 -4.56 -16.53
C ASN A 89 -18.32 -5.33 -17.49
N LYS A 90 -18.05 -6.62 -17.72
CA LYS A 90 -18.90 -7.48 -18.54
C LYS A 90 -20.01 -8.09 -17.69
N ILE A 91 -21.21 -8.16 -18.26
CA ILE A 91 -22.36 -8.81 -17.63
C ILE A 91 -22.07 -10.29 -17.42
N ILE A 92 -22.41 -10.79 -16.23
CA ILE A 92 -22.34 -12.21 -15.87
C ILE A 92 -23.75 -12.79 -16.09
N PRO A 93 -23.90 -13.80 -16.97
CA PRO A 93 -25.17 -14.52 -17.09
C PRO A 93 -25.57 -15.15 -15.76
N ILE A 94 -26.87 -15.10 -15.44
CA ILE A 94 -27.39 -15.70 -14.20
C ILE A 94 -27.04 -17.20 -14.09
N SER A 95 -27.05 -17.90 -15.22
CA SER A 95 -26.65 -19.33 -15.27
C SER A 95 -25.19 -19.61 -14.89
N GLU A 96 -24.29 -18.61 -15.00
CA GLU A 96 -22.89 -18.74 -14.64
C GLU A 96 -22.57 -18.13 -13.25
N LEU A 97 -23.48 -17.35 -12.70
CA LEU A 97 -23.22 -16.50 -11.53
C LEU A 97 -22.78 -17.31 -10.32
N GLU A 98 -23.46 -18.39 -10.01
CA GLU A 98 -23.16 -19.23 -8.85
C GLU A 98 -21.77 -19.87 -8.97
N GLN A 99 -21.44 -20.44 -10.12
CA GLN A 99 -20.14 -21.05 -10.36
C GLN A 99 -18.99 -20.01 -10.23
N ARG A 100 -19.18 -18.82 -10.81
CA ARG A 100 -18.19 -17.73 -10.74
C ARG A 100 -18.06 -17.21 -9.33
N PHE A 101 -19.15 -17.05 -8.62
CA PHE A 101 -19.13 -16.58 -7.24
C PHE A 101 -18.47 -17.59 -6.31
N ASN A 102 -18.73 -18.89 -6.49
CA ASN A 102 -18.08 -19.95 -5.73
C ASN A 102 -16.57 -20.00 -5.98
N LYS A 103 -16.10 -19.76 -7.23
CA LYS A 103 -14.68 -19.60 -7.52
C LYS A 103 -14.11 -18.39 -6.80
N LEU A 104 -14.75 -17.23 -6.92
CA LEU A 104 -14.32 -15.98 -6.30
C LEU A 104 -14.18 -16.09 -4.78
N LYS A 105 -15.14 -16.73 -4.10
CA LYS A 105 -15.05 -16.98 -2.66
C LYS A 105 -13.85 -17.84 -2.28
N ARG A 106 -13.60 -18.93 -3.01
CA ARG A 106 -12.42 -19.77 -2.78
C ARG A 106 -11.11 -19.01 -3.00
N ASP A 107 -11.02 -18.24 -4.07
CA ASP A 107 -9.84 -17.43 -4.39
C ASP A 107 -9.57 -16.39 -3.30
N LEU A 108 -10.62 -15.73 -2.81
CA LEU A 108 -10.52 -14.73 -1.73
C LEU A 108 -10.09 -15.41 -0.41
N TYR A 109 -10.73 -16.51 -0.06
CA TYR A 109 -10.38 -17.27 1.15
C TYR A 109 -8.92 -17.72 1.13
N GLN A 110 -8.48 -18.33 0.03
CA GLN A 110 -7.12 -18.87 -0.10
C GLN A 110 -6.05 -17.77 -0.01
N ILE A 111 -6.22 -16.64 -0.72
CA ILE A 111 -5.22 -15.57 -0.70
C ILE A 111 -5.10 -14.95 0.70
N ILE A 112 -6.21 -14.84 1.43
CA ILE A 112 -6.19 -14.34 2.80
C ILE A 112 -5.56 -15.39 3.74
N GLN A 113 -6.00 -16.65 3.68
CA GLN A 113 -5.53 -17.72 4.55
C GLN A 113 -4.01 -17.94 4.45
N ILE A 114 -3.47 -17.88 3.24
CA ILE A 114 -2.03 -18.06 2.98
C ILE A 114 -1.26 -16.77 3.31
N GLY A 115 -1.75 -15.64 2.85
CA GLY A 115 -1.06 -14.36 3.04
C GLY A 115 -1.07 -13.86 4.48
N SER A 116 -2.10 -14.17 5.28
CA SER A 116 -2.12 -13.83 6.71
C SER A 116 -1.08 -14.61 7.54
N LYS A 117 -0.59 -15.74 7.00
CA LYS A 117 0.53 -16.52 7.56
C LYS A 117 1.90 -16.09 7.00
N LEU A 118 1.94 -15.03 6.18
CA LEU A 118 3.14 -14.50 5.53
C LEU A 118 3.82 -15.50 4.56
N ASP A 119 3.11 -16.53 4.11
CA ASP A 119 3.63 -17.52 3.14
C ASP A 119 3.59 -16.95 1.72
N PHE A 120 4.46 -15.97 1.45
CA PHE A 120 4.57 -15.33 0.13
C PHE A 120 5.37 -16.15 -0.89
N ASP A 121 6.00 -17.25 -0.49
CA ASP A 121 6.65 -18.19 -1.41
C ASP A 121 5.64 -19.11 -2.08
N ASN A 122 4.41 -19.16 -1.57
CA ASN A 122 3.33 -19.93 -2.15
C ASN A 122 3.03 -19.49 -3.60
N PRO A 123 2.81 -20.42 -4.55
CA PRO A 123 2.52 -20.11 -5.94
C PRO A 123 1.34 -19.16 -6.18
N ILE A 124 0.40 -19.06 -5.24
CA ILE A 124 -0.72 -18.11 -5.32
C ILE A 124 -0.25 -16.66 -5.38
N PHE A 125 0.93 -16.36 -4.84
CA PHE A 125 1.55 -15.04 -4.83
C PHE A 125 2.53 -14.79 -5.99
N ASP A 126 2.62 -15.67 -6.98
CA ASP A 126 3.30 -15.35 -8.23
C ASP A 126 2.45 -14.37 -9.05
N MET A 127 2.87 -13.11 -9.12
CA MET A 127 2.14 -12.01 -9.78
C MET A 127 1.90 -12.24 -11.27
N LYS A 128 2.68 -13.11 -11.92
CA LYS A 128 2.59 -13.39 -13.36
C LYS A 128 1.83 -14.69 -13.67
N LYS A 129 1.92 -15.70 -12.81
CA LYS A 129 1.42 -17.04 -13.09
C LYS A 129 0.18 -17.41 -12.28
N SER A 130 -0.10 -16.71 -11.18
CA SER A 130 -1.24 -17.01 -10.34
C SER A 130 -2.56 -16.85 -11.10
N THR A 131 -3.45 -17.82 -10.95
CA THR A 131 -4.82 -17.79 -11.47
C THR A 131 -5.84 -17.31 -10.44
N ASN A 132 -5.38 -16.90 -9.26
CA ASN A 132 -6.22 -16.33 -8.22
C ASN A 132 -6.73 -14.96 -8.67
N GLU A 133 -8.05 -14.79 -8.66
CA GLU A 133 -8.69 -13.55 -9.15
C GLU A 133 -8.35 -12.30 -8.31
N PHE A 134 -7.87 -12.47 -7.09
CA PHE A 134 -7.54 -11.37 -6.19
C PHE A 134 -6.08 -10.93 -6.22
N ILE A 135 -5.18 -11.69 -6.85
CA ILE A 135 -3.74 -11.41 -6.79
C ILE A 135 -3.38 -9.99 -7.26
N GLY A 136 -4.07 -9.45 -8.26
CA GLY A 136 -3.88 -8.10 -8.77
C GLY A 136 -4.72 -7.02 -8.06
N ARG A 137 -5.53 -7.35 -7.06
CA ARG A 137 -6.42 -6.43 -6.35
C ARG A 137 -5.82 -5.96 -5.03
N SER A 138 -4.64 -5.38 -5.12
CA SER A 138 -3.78 -5.14 -3.97
C SER A 138 -4.43 -4.33 -2.86
N ALA A 139 -5.26 -3.32 -3.16
CA ALA A 139 -5.93 -2.52 -2.14
C ALA A 139 -6.89 -3.35 -1.28
N VAL A 140 -7.71 -4.20 -1.91
CA VAL A 140 -8.66 -5.07 -1.21
C VAL A 140 -7.93 -6.15 -0.41
N VAL A 141 -6.97 -6.83 -1.06
CA VAL A 141 -6.23 -7.93 -0.42
C VAL A 141 -5.37 -7.39 0.73
N THR A 142 -4.64 -6.30 0.54
CA THR A 142 -3.82 -5.72 1.63
C THR A 142 -4.68 -5.35 2.84
N LYS A 143 -5.86 -4.72 2.62
CA LYS A 143 -6.78 -4.42 3.72
C LYS A 143 -7.20 -5.67 4.48
N LEU A 144 -7.54 -6.73 3.76
CA LEU A 144 -7.94 -8.00 4.37
C LEU A 144 -6.76 -8.71 5.07
N LEU A 145 -5.55 -8.64 4.50
CA LEU A 145 -4.35 -9.15 5.17
C LEU A 145 -4.06 -8.39 6.47
N CYS A 146 -4.20 -7.06 6.50
CA CYS A 146 -4.09 -6.29 7.76
C CYS A 146 -5.10 -6.75 8.81
N ILE A 147 -6.33 -7.07 8.39
CA ILE A 147 -7.39 -7.48 9.30
C ILE A 147 -7.18 -8.91 9.84
N TYR A 148 -6.87 -9.86 8.96
CA TYR A 148 -6.81 -11.29 9.31
C TYR A 148 -5.44 -11.76 9.81
N SER A 149 -4.40 -10.95 9.71
CA SER A 149 -3.07 -11.30 10.24
C SER A 149 -2.97 -11.01 11.74
N GLU A 150 -2.18 -11.82 12.43
CA GLU A 150 -1.76 -11.57 13.81
C GLU A 150 -0.51 -10.67 13.83
N GLY A 151 -0.36 -9.89 14.91
CA GLY A 151 0.86 -9.10 15.15
C GLY A 151 1.11 -7.95 14.17
N ASP A 152 0.10 -7.50 13.45
CA ASP A 152 0.12 -6.33 12.53
C ASP A 152 1.33 -6.28 11.57
N PRO A 153 1.55 -7.34 10.76
CA PRO A 153 2.73 -7.45 9.92
C PRO A 153 2.68 -6.58 8.65
N PHE A 154 1.65 -5.75 8.50
CA PHE A 154 1.44 -4.83 7.38
C PHE A 154 1.09 -3.44 7.89
N PHE A 155 1.46 -2.41 7.13
CA PHE A 155 1.13 -1.04 7.52
C PHE A 155 -0.15 -0.46 6.90
N GLY A 156 -0.96 -1.26 6.25
CA GLY A 156 -2.22 -0.84 5.67
C GLY A 156 -2.19 -0.74 4.14
N VAL A 157 -3.26 -0.20 3.59
CA VAL A 157 -3.50 -0.13 2.13
C VAL A 157 -2.79 1.04 1.47
N ASN A 158 -2.86 1.09 0.15
CA ASN A 158 -2.38 2.18 -0.72
C ASN A 158 -0.86 2.25 -0.96
N ILE A 159 -0.13 1.19 -0.67
CA ILE A 159 1.27 1.10 -1.11
C ILE A 159 1.41 1.36 -2.62
N ASN A 160 0.41 1.00 -3.42
CA ASN A 160 0.45 1.17 -4.87
C ASN A 160 0.31 2.63 -5.33
N SER A 161 -0.34 3.50 -4.56
CA SER A 161 -0.52 4.91 -4.91
C SER A 161 0.78 5.71 -4.84
N GLN A 162 1.79 5.19 -4.14
CA GLN A 162 3.08 5.83 -3.89
C GLN A 162 4.23 4.86 -4.18
N LYS A 163 4.09 4.08 -5.24
CA LYS A 163 5.01 3.01 -5.61
C LYS A 163 6.47 3.46 -5.71
N GLU A 164 6.73 4.66 -6.23
CA GLU A 164 8.08 5.21 -6.31
C GLU A 164 8.69 5.40 -4.93
N PHE A 165 7.93 5.95 -3.99
CA PHE A 165 8.39 6.14 -2.62
C PHE A 165 8.74 4.78 -1.97
N TRP A 166 7.84 3.82 -2.03
CA TRP A 166 8.04 2.50 -1.41
C TRP A 166 9.21 1.73 -2.00
N ASN A 167 9.44 1.85 -3.33
CA ASN A 167 10.56 1.20 -4.01
C ASN A 167 11.94 1.73 -3.58
N HIS A 168 12.03 2.90 -2.93
CA HIS A 168 13.27 3.35 -2.30
C HIS A 168 13.68 2.48 -1.10
N PHE A 169 12.73 1.87 -0.42
CA PHE A 169 12.98 1.01 0.74
C PHE A 169 13.13 -0.45 0.30
N VAL A 170 12.15 -0.97 -0.39
CA VAL A 170 12.08 -2.36 -0.84
C VAL A 170 11.43 -2.41 -2.21
N SER A 171 12.13 -2.95 -3.22
CA SER A 171 11.57 -3.14 -4.57
C SER A 171 10.54 -4.27 -4.57
N GLN A 172 9.49 -4.13 -5.38
CA GLN A 172 8.56 -5.21 -5.64
C GLN A 172 9.22 -6.33 -6.43
N THR A 173 8.93 -7.57 -6.05
CA THR A 173 9.36 -8.77 -6.76
C THR A 173 8.17 -9.42 -7.47
N ASN A 174 8.43 -10.34 -8.40
CA ASN A 174 7.36 -11.11 -9.03
C ASN A 174 6.65 -12.01 -8.00
N GLN A 175 7.40 -12.59 -7.07
CA GLN A 175 6.86 -13.38 -5.97
C GLN A 175 6.46 -12.46 -4.81
N GLY A 176 5.23 -12.55 -4.36
CA GLY A 176 4.67 -11.74 -3.27
C GLY A 176 4.26 -10.30 -3.66
N GLY A 177 4.85 -9.72 -4.70
CA GLY A 177 4.47 -8.41 -5.22
C GLY A 177 4.36 -7.31 -4.16
N PRO A 178 3.27 -6.53 -4.17
CA PRO A 178 3.04 -5.45 -3.21
C PRO A 178 2.81 -5.95 -1.78
N TYR A 179 2.37 -7.18 -1.60
CA TYR A 179 2.08 -7.75 -0.28
C TYR A 179 3.36 -8.04 0.48
N LEU A 180 4.31 -8.73 -0.16
CA LEU A 180 5.63 -8.97 0.40
C LEU A 180 6.41 -7.68 0.59
N GLN A 181 6.31 -6.72 -0.35
CA GLN A 181 6.92 -5.40 -0.22
C GLN A 181 6.44 -4.69 1.05
N ASN A 182 5.11 -4.66 1.27
CA ASN A 182 4.50 -4.05 2.45
C ASN A 182 5.03 -4.66 3.75
N HIS A 183 5.03 -5.99 3.84
CA HIS A 183 5.54 -6.72 4.99
C HIS A 183 7.03 -6.42 5.24
N LYS A 184 7.88 -6.48 4.21
CA LYS A 184 9.33 -6.20 4.35
C LYS A 184 9.64 -4.77 4.75
N ILE A 185 8.82 -3.79 4.34
CA ILE A 185 8.99 -2.40 4.78
C ILE A 185 8.73 -2.29 6.28
N ILE A 186 7.66 -2.92 6.80
CA ILE A 186 7.38 -2.94 8.24
C ILE A 186 8.50 -3.64 9.00
N GLU A 187 9.00 -4.79 8.53
CA GLU A 187 10.14 -5.45 9.16
C GLU A 187 11.39 -4.56 9.23
N LEU A 188 11.69 -3.86 8.13
CA LEU A 188 12.84 -2.96 8.04
C LEU A 188 12.72 -1.81 9.04
N VAL A 189 11.56 -1.16 9.09
CA VAL A 189 11.34 0.01 9.94
C VAL A 189 11.22 -0.39 11.41
N SER A 190 10.61 -1.53 11.73
CA SER A 190 10.56 -2.08 13.10
C SER A 190 11.94 -2.44 13.66
N LYS A 191 12.85 -2.87 12.80
CA LYS A 191 14.26 -3.09 13.21
C LYS A 191 14.98 -1.78 13.52
N THR A 192 14.63 -0.70 12.85
CA THR A 192 15.24 0.62 13.03
C THR A 192 14.65 1.36 14.24
N TYR A 193 13.36 1.14 14.52
CA TYR A 193 12.61 1.78 15.62
C TYR A 193 11.87 0.72 16.44
N PRO A 194 12.61 -0.13 17.19
CA PRO A 194 12.04 -1.26 17.91
C PRO A 194 11.11 -0.86 19.08
N GLU A 195 11.16 0.38 19.49
CA GLU A 195 10.28 0.97 20.52
C GLU A 195 8.89 1.31 20.02
N LEU A 196 8.66 1.31 18.70
CA LEU A 196 7.38 1.62 18.10
C LEU A 196 6.66 0.34 17.63
N GLU A 197 5.37 0.27 17.91
CA GLU A 197 4.53 -0.82 17.40
C GLU A 197 4.39 -0.75 15.87
N PRO A 198 4.31 -1.89 15.16
CA PRO A 198 4.23 -1.95 13.69
C PRO A 198 3.06 -1.12 13.10
N SER A 199 1.89 -1.11 13.76
CA SER A 199 0.75 -0.31 13.35
C SER A 199 1.03 1.19 13.36
N LYS A 200 1.75 1.69 14.37
CA LYS A 200 2.20 3.08 14.48
C LYS A 200 3.15 3.44 13.37
N LEU A 201 4.13 2.57 13.13
CA LEU A 201 5.10 2.74 12.06
C LEU A 201 4.41 2.84 10.70
N GLY A 202 3.43 2.00 10.43
CA GLY A 202 2.68 2.01 9.17
C GLY A 202 1.97 3.33 8.92
N THR A 203 1.28 3.86 9.93
CA THR A 203 0.58 5.15 9.81
C THR A 203 1.57 6.30 9.63
N MET A 204 2.66 6.31 10.39
CA MET A 204 3.71 7.32 10.27
C MET A 204 4.36 7.32 8.87
N LEU A 205 4.68 6.15 8.34
CA LEU A 205 5.23 5.98 7.00
C LEU A 205 4.27 6.48 5.93
N PHE A 206 2.99 6.19 6.07
CA PHE A 206 1.98 6.64 5.12
C PHE A 206 1.84 8.17 5.12
N GLU A 207 1.78 8.82 6.29
CA GLU A 207 1.75 10.27 6.38
C GLU A 207 3.05 10.91 5.85
N TYR A 208 4.20 10.30 6.13
CA TYR A 208 5.48 10.77 5.59
C TYR A 208 5.53 10.64 4.06
N SER A 209 5.00 9.55 3.50
CA SER A 209 4.96 9.37 2.05
C SER A 209 4.12 10.41 1.33
N LYS A 210 3.04 10.90 1.95
CA LYS A 210 2.24 12.01 1.39
C LYS A 210 3.08 13.29 1.31
N LEU A 211 3.73 13.65 2.41
CA LEU A 211 4.61 14.84 2.45
C LEU A 211 5.74 14.74 1.41
N PHE A 212 6.29 13.54 1.22
CA PHE A 212 7.31 13.32 0.20
C PHE A 212 6.78 13.53 -1.23
N MET A 213 5.57 13.08 -1.52
CA MET A 213 4.94 13.24 -2.83
C MET A 213 4.49 14.70 -3.08
N GLU A 214 3.92 15.38 -2.07
CA GLU A 214 3.55 16.79 -2.14
C GLU A 214 4.77 17.68 -2.44
N ASN A 215 5.86 17.46 -1.73
CA ASN A 215 7.13 18.16 -2.00
C ASN A 215 7.70 17.89 -3.40
N LYS A 216 7.36 16.75 -4.01
CA LYS A 216 7.76 16.39 -5.37
C LYS A 216 6.92 17.11 -6.43
N GLU A 217 5.65 17.35 -6.19
CA GLU A 217 4.74 18.09 -7.07
C GLU A 217 5.06 19.60 -7.05
N ASP A 218 5.30 20.18 -5.89
CA ASP A 218 5.72 21.58 -5.75
C ASP A 218 7.09 21.87 -6.39
N ASN A 219 7.98 20.87 -6.41
CA ASN A 219 9.31 20.99 -7.02
C ASN A 219 9.34 20.66 -8.53
N SER A 220 8.26 20.21 -9.14
CA SER A 220 8.21 19.96 -10.60
C SER A 220 8.27 21.25 -11.44
N THR A 221 8.11 22.41 -10.81
CA THR A 221 8.24 23.75 -11.41
C THR A 221 9.58 24.43 -11.14
N ILE A 222 10.43 23.85 -10.27
CA ILE A 222 11.77 24.39 -9.98
C ILE A 222 12.82 23.38 -10.48
N ASP A 223 13.69 23.83 -11.35
CA ASP A 223 14.82 23.17 -12.01
C ASP A 223 15.34 21.91 -11.26
N SER A 224 15.09 20.74 -11.82
CA SER A 224 15.43 19.42 -11.25
C SER A 224 16.91 19.29 -10.85
N SER A 225 17.80 20.09 -11.43
CA SER A 225 19.23 20.13 -11.14
C SER A 225 19.55 20.78 -9.78
N ASN A 226 18.78 21.78 -9.36
CA ASN A 226 18.96 22.48 -8.09
C ASN A 226 18.51 21.62 -6.88
N ASN A 227 17.43 20.88 -7.04
CA ASN A 227 16.90 20.03 -5.96
C ASN A 227 17.83 18.84 -5.68
N PHE A 228 18.32 18.17 -6.72
CA PHE A 228 19.29 17.08 -6.57
C PHE A 228 20.59 17.54 -5.87
N ARG A 229 21.08 18.71 -6.22
CA ARG A 229 22.23 19.33 -5.58
C ARG A 229 21.99 19.59 -4.09
N HIS A 230 20.86 20.19 -3.74
CA HIS A 230 20.50 20.47 -2.35
C HIS A 230 20.37 19.19 -1.49
N GLN A 231 19.79 18.13 -2.02
CA GLN A 231 19.71 16.83 -1.34
C GLN A 231 21.09 16.24 -1.07
N LEU A 232 22.02 16.34 -2.03
CA LEU A 232 23.42 15.92 -1.84
C LEU A 232 24.13 16.75 -0.78
N THR A 233 23.91 18.06 -0.76
CA THR A 233 24.44 18.97 0.27
C THR A 233 23.94 18.58 1.67
N GLN A 234 22.66 18.32 1.83
CA GLN A 234 22.08 17.86 3.11
C GLN A 234 22.62 16.48 3.53
N SER A 235 22.86 15.59 2.57
CA SER A 235 23.48 14.29 2.86
C SER A 235 24.93 14.42 3.34
N LEU A 236 25.70 15.34 2.79
CA LEU A 236 27.06 15.64 3.21
C LEU A 236 27.15 16.27 4.60
N LEU A 237 26.16 17.03 5.03
CA LEU A 237 26.08 17.56 6.39
C LEU A 237 25.88 16.44 7.43
N LYS A 238 25.24 15.32 7.03
CA LYS A 238 25.01 14.15 7.89
C LYS A 238 26.15 13.12 7.83
N SER A 239 26.79 13.00 6.65
CA SER A 239 27.89 12.07 6.41
C SER A 239 28.93 12.76 5.52
N PRO A 240 30.13 13.08 6.03
CA PRO A 240 31.09 13.99 5.35
C PRO A 240 31.79 13.37 4.13
N ASN A 241 31.33 12.25 3.62
CA ASN A 241 31.89 11.58 2.45
C ASN A 241 30.84 11.36 1.36
N LEU A 242 31.13 11.83 0.14
CA LEU A 242 30.29 11.62 -1.05
C LEU A 242 31.15 11.06 -2.19
N ILE A 243 30.71 9.96 -2.77
CA ILE A 243 31.35 9.34 -3.95
C ILE A 243 30.43 9.54 -5.16
N LEU A 244 30.84 10.36 -6.12
CA LEU A 244 30.15 10.56 -7.39
C LEU A 244 30.62 9.53 -8.43
N ARG A 245 29.77 8.60 -8.83
CA ARG A 245 30.04 7.58 -9.87
C ARG A 245 29.28 7.90 -11.15
N GLY A 246 29.87 7.63 -12.29
CA GLY A 246 29.23 7.79 -13.61
C GLY A 246 30.24 7.85 -14.73
N ALA A 247 29.79 7.79 -16.00
CA ALA A 247 30.63 7.84 -17.18
C ALA A 247 31.45 9.15 -17.27
N PRO A 248 32.58 9.17 -17.98
CA PRO A 248 33.31 10.41 -18.30
C PRO A 248 32.38 11.42 -18.95
N GLY A 249 32.57 12.73 -18.67
CA GLY A 249 31.77 13.81 -19.28
C GLY A 249 30.39 14.08 -18.68
N THR A 250 29.93 13.33 -17.68
CA THR A 250 28.58 13.49 -17.06
C THR A 250 28.46 14.63 -16.06
N GLY A 251 29.42 15.55 -15.99
CA GLY A 251 29.34 16.75 -15.15
C GLY A 251 29.65 16.55 -13.66
N LYS A 252 30.22 15.40 -13.25
CA LYS A 252 30.55 15.09 -11.83
C LYS A 252 31.38 16.16 -11.15
N THR A 253 32.45 16.65 -11.80
CA THR A 253 33.34 17.71 -11.27
C THR A 253 32.60 19.05 -11.12
N ARG A 254 31.71 19.38 -12.06
CA ARG A 254 30.85 20.57 -11.95
C ARG A 254 29.91 20.46 -10.75
N LEU A 255 29.23 19.34 -10.60
CA LEU A 255 28.34 19.06 -9.48
C LEU A 255 29.09 19.14 -8.13
N ALA A 256 30.29 18.55 -8.03
CA ALA A 256 31.11 18.63 -6.82
C ALA A 256 31.48 20.06 -6.46
N LYS A 257 31.85 20.91 -7.46
CA LYS A 257 32.14 22.33 -7.25
C LYS A 257 30.91 23.13 -6.82
N ASP A 258 29.74 22.83 -7.37
CA ASP A 258 28.49 23.52 -7.03
C ASP A 258 28.04 23.16 -5.61
N ILE A 259 28.20 21.90 -5.18
CA ILE A 259 27.96 21.46 -3.80
C ILE A 259 28.94 22.12 -2.82
N ALA A 260 30.23 22.16 -3.16
CA ALA A 260 31.24 22.82 -2.32
C ALA A 260 30.96 24.33 -2.13
N LYS A 261 30.54 25.05 -3.17
CA LYS A 261 30.11 26.44 -3.06
C LYS A 261 28.90 26.60 -2.13
N GLU A 262 27.93 25.72 -2.19
CA GLU A 262 26.76 25.77 -1.34
C GLU A 262 27.14 25.56 0.14
N LEU A 263 27.95 24.54 0.44
CA LEU A 263 28.41 24.22 1.80
C LEU A 263 29.27 25.35 2.43
N THR A 264 30.04 26.08 1.62
CA THR A 264 30.93 27.17 2.08
C THR A 264 30.34 28.56 1.95
N ASN A 265 29.04 28.66 1.60
CA ASN A 265 28.37 29.92 1.28
C ASN A 265 29.17 30.78 0.26
N GLY A 266 29.81 30.08 -0.69
CA GLY A 266 30.62 30.72 -1.75
C GLY A 266 32.05 31.10 -1.36
N ASN A 267 32.51 30.79 -0.15
CA ASN A 267 33.88 31.08 0.29
C ASN A 267 34.87 30.17 -0.43
N LYS A 268 35.64 30.74 -1.37
CA LYS A 268 36.59 30.01 -2.21
C LYS A 268 37.80 29.46 -1.44
N ASP A 269 38.18 30.11 -0.33
CA ASP A 269 39.34 29.71 0.47
C ASP A 269 39.13 28.43 1.25
N GLN A 270 37.88 28.00 1.35
CA GLN A 270 37.46 26.72 1.98
C GLN A 270 37.28 25.59 0.98
N ILE A 271 37.50 25.81 -0.30
CA ILE A 271 37.32 24.82 -1.36
C ILE A 271 38.67 24.43 -1.92
N GLY A 272 39.14 23.19 -1.61
CA GLY A 272 40.34 22.60 -2.21
C GLY A 272 39.97 21.64 -3.36
N PHE A 273 40.65 21.79 -4.51
CA PHE A 273 40.53 20.82 -5.61
C PHE A 273 41.92 20.40 -6.09
#